data_b5391603392487de419d9a3c99076059
#
_entry.id   b5391603392487de419d9a3c99076059
#
_cell.length_a   1.000
_cell.length_b   1.000
_cell.length_c   1.000
_cell.angle_alpha   90.00
_cell.angle_beta   90.00
_cell.angle_gamma   90.00
#
_symmetry.space_group_name_H-M   'P 1'
#
loop_
_entity.id
_entity.type
_entity.pdbx_description
1 polymer ?
#
loop_
_entity_poly.entity_id
_entity_poly.type
_entity_poly.pdbx_seq_one_letter_code
_entity_poly.pdbx_strand_id
1 'polypeptide(L)'
;MSGGFSADLAMFIPLLPMLTFPIILIVGQLFKGEEWWIKLKEGGLISLAAMGSVLIISLLLVYDYIGGLHGEHASDNVIDKVGDWITFDFLSNSSEPMISKAFGLGIYVDHITLMLLFVASFLCFLINWFSIGYMNTDPINENRNHRFYAAFLLFCSGMLGMTLADNFLWLFMFWEVMGLCSYLLIGFYWERPSAASAAKKAFLTTRVGDVFLMVGLVILWNIYGSLDFATIFDWNYIANPVDTGLLHIGLLMMFIGAVGKSAQFPLHVWLPDAMEGPTPVSALIHAATMVNAGLYLVARMFPIFAAGDLSGELTELAILITWIGGITAFMAAAIAFVQMDIKKVLAYSTMSQLAYIFTGLGVALWFANADFEGHMALAYFALGASLFHLFNHAMAKGMLFMASGSVIHEMHHAHHHLHHHDDHDDDHHEDHFDAQDMSNMGGLASKMP
;
A
#
# COMPACT_ATOMS: atom_id res chain seq x y z
N MET A 1 24.94 20.27 0.90
CA MET A 1 24.11 19.52 1.84
C MET A 1 24.64 18.10 1.85
N SER A 2 25.34 17.70 2.90
CA SER A 2 25.85 16.34 3.02
C SER A 2 24.71 15.46 3.53
N GLY A 3 23.95 14.86 2.60
CA GLY A 3 23.09 13.74 2.96
C GLY A 3 23.96 12.70 3.64
N GLY A 4 23.53 12.15 4.77
CA GLY A 4 24.26 11.08 5.43
C GLY A 4 24.35 9.85 4.53
N PHE A 5 25.29 8.97 4.80
CA PHE A 5 25.50 7.72 4.02
C PHE A 5 24.21 6.91 3.79
N SER A 6 23.24 6.96 4.71
CA SER A 6 21.96 6.29 4.59
C SER A 6 21.01 6.94 3.57
N ALA A 7 21.06 8.28 3.38
CA ALA A 7 20.23 8.99 2.41
C ALA A 7 20.64 8.63 0.98
N ASP A 8 21.93 8.53 0.68
CA ASP A 8 22.44 8.11 -0.63
C ASP A 8 21.98 6.69 -1.00
N LEU A 9 21.79 5.83 0.02
CA LEU A 9 21.30 4.46 -0.18
C LEU A 9 19.76 4.36 -0.32
N ALA A 10 19.02 5.40 0.07
CA ALA A 10 17.56 5.33 0.12
C ALA A 10 16.92 5.08 -1.26
N MET A 11 17.55 5.53 -2.35
CA MET A 11 17.11 5.23 -3.72
C MET A 11 17.13 3.74 -4.06
N PHE A 12 18.00 2.96 -3.42
CA PHE A 12 18.03 1.51 -3.65
C PHE A 12 16.84 0.79 -3.03
N ILE A 13 16.11 1.41 -2.10
CA ILE A 13 14.93 0.80 -1.47
C ILE A 13 13.86 0.43 -2.51
N PRO A 14 13.36 1.31 -3.38
CA PRO A 14 12.46 0.94 -4.45
C PRO A 14 13.16 0.30 -5.65
N LEU A 15 14.42 0.64 -5.93
CA LEU A 15 15.14 0.15 -7.11
C LEU A 15 15.54 -1.32 -7.01
N LEU A 16 15.98 -1.82 -5.87
CA LEU A 16 16.39 -3.22 -5.72
C LEU A 16 15.28 -4.21 -6.11
N PRO A 17 14.05 -4.13 -5.55
CA PRO A 17 12.99 -5.02 -5.97
C PRO A 17 12.54 -4.74 -7.42
N MET A 18 12.59 -3.49 -7.90
CA MET A 18 12.27 -3.12 -9.28
C MET A 18 13.24 -3.72 -10.30
N LEU A 19 14.53 -3.79 -10.00
CA LEU A 19 15.54 -4.40 -10.87
C LEU A 19 15.56 -5.93 -10.76
N THR A 20 15.21 -6.47 -9.60
CA THR A 20 15.20 -7.91 -9.36
C THR A 20 14.00 -8.61 -10.00
N PHE A 21 12.83 -7.93 -10.12
CA PHE A 21 11.63 -8.56 -10.67
C PHE A 21 11.81 -9.07 -12.12
N PRO A 22 12.40 -8.31 -13.09
CA PRO A 22 12.58 -8.81 -14.45
C PRO A 22 13.61 -9.94 -14.50
N ILE A 23 14.61 -9.94 -13.62
CA ILE A 23 15.59 -11.00 -13.54
C ILE A 23 14.90 -12.32 -13.15
N ILE A 24 14.08 -12.32 -12.09
CA ILE A 24 13.34 -13.52 -11.68
C ILE A 24 12.38 -13.97 -12.77
N LEU A 25 11.68 -13.04 -13.42
CA LEU A 25 10.72 -13.37 -14.47
C LEU A 25 11.38 -14.00 -15.69
N ILE A 26 12.48 -13.42 -16.17
CA ILE A 26 13.22 -13.89 -17.37
C ILE A 26 13.93 -15.22 -17.06
N VAL A 27 14.69 -15.28 -15.96
CA VAL A 27 15.40 -16.50 -15.56
C VAL A 27 14.41 -17.63 -15.29
N GLY A 28 13.30 -17.36 -14.59
CA GLY A 28 12.27 -18.35 -14.33
C GLY A 28 11.59 -18.89 -15.58
N GLN A 29 11.43 -18.05 -16.62
CA GLN A 29 10.89 -18.50 -17.90
C GLN A 29 11.88 -19.31 -18.72
N LEU A 30 13.18 -18.95 -18.69
CA LEU A 30 14.24 -19.61 -19.46
C LEU A 30 14.65 -20.97 -18.85
N PHE A 31 14.69 -21.04 -17.53
CA PHE A 31 15.20 -22.23 -16.78
C PHE A 31 14.08 -22.95 -16.02
N LYS A 32 12.88 -22.92 -16.56
CA LYS A 32 11.71 -23.58 -16.00
C LYS A 32 11.94 -25.10 -15.89
N GLY A 33 11.82 -25.65 -14.67
CA GLY A 33 12.03 -27.09 -14.42
C GLY A 33 13.47 -27.51 -14.18
N GLU A 34 14.44 -26.62 -14.30
CA GLU A 34 15.85 -26.93 -14.01
C GLU A 34 16.08 -27.12 -12.51
N GLU A 35 16.84 -28.14 -12.13
CA GLU A 35 17.05 -28.54 -10.73
C GLU A 35 17.64 -27.42 -9.85
N TRP A 36 18.59 -26.65 -10.39
CA TRP A 36 19.19 -25.53 -9.66
C TRP A 36 18.20 -24.39 -9.41
N TRP A 37 17.26 -24.17 -10.36
CA TRP A 37 16.21 -23.15 -10.21
C TRP A 37 15.18 -23.56 -9.18
N ILE A 38 14.80 -24.84 -9.15
CA ILE A 38 13.93 -25.42 -8.13
C ILE A 38 14.58 -25.32 -6.73
N LYS A 39 15.91 -25.56 -6.62
CA LYS A 39 16.65 -25.36 -5.35
C LYS A 39 16.63 -23.91 -4.87
N LEU A 40 16.59 -22.92 -5.77
CA LEU A 40 16.38 -21.49 -5.46
C LEU A 40 14.91 -21.14 -5.19
N LYS A 41 14.04 -22.15 -5.03
CA LYS A 41 12.60 -21.97 -4.81
C LYS A 41 11.95 -21.13 -5.89
N GLU A 42 12.35 -21.38 -7.14
CA GLU A 42 11.86 -20.65 -8.34
C GLU A 42 11.98 -19.12 -8.20
N GLY A 43 13.05 -18.64 -7.61
CA GLY A 43 13.32 -17.22 -7.38
C GLY A 43 12.94 -16.72 -5.99
N GLY A 44 12.29 -17.54 -5.15
CA GLY A 44 11.89 -17.13 -3.80
C GLY A 44 13.05 -16.71 -2.92
N LEU A 45 14.20 -17.41 -2.96
CA LEU A 45 15.39 -17.04 -2.20
C LEU A 45 16.04 -15.75 -2.72
N ILE A 46 15.98 -15.51 -4.04
CA ILE A 46 16.48 -14.25 -4.63
C ILE A 46 15.58 -13.09 -4.19
N SER A 47 14.27 -13.28 -4.23
CA SER A 47 13.28 -12.31 -3.74
C SER A 47 13.50 -11.98 -2.26
N LEU A 48 13.72 -13.01 -1.43
CA LEU A 48 13.99 -12.84 0.00
C LEU A 48 15.29 -12.05 0.26
N ALA A 49 16.35 -12.33 -0.50
CA ALA A 49 17.61 -11.60 -0.40
C ALA A 49 17.42 -10.12 -0.78
N ALA A 50 16.69 -9.84 -1.85
CA ALA A 50 16.36 -8.47 -2.25
C ALA A 50 15.57 -7.73 -1.16
N MET A 51 14.50 -8.34 -0.64
CA MET A 51 13.69 -7.74 0.42
C MET A 51 14.44 -7.61 1.75
N GLY A 52 15.35 -8.54 2.07
CA GLY A 52 16.25 -8.44 3.22
C GLY A 52 17.21 -7.26 3.11
N SER A 53 17.77 -7.03 1.93
CA SER A 53 18.61 -5.85 1.66
C SER A 53 17.83 -4.55 1.78
N VAL A 54 16.60 -4.51 1.25
CA VAL A 54 15.67 -3.38 1.39
C VAL A 54 15.38 -3.09 2.87
N LEU A 55 15.08 -4.11 3.66
CA LEU A 55 14.82 -3.94 5.09
C LEU A 55 16.04 -3.37 5.82
N ILE A 56 17.25 -3.87 5.55
CA ILE A 56 18.48 -3.35 6.16
C ILE A 56 18.67 -1.87 5.82
N ILE A 57 18.54 -1.48 4.55
CA ILE A 57 18.70 -0.08 4.13
C ILE A 57 17.63 0.81 4.78
N SER A 58 16.38 0.34 4.85
CA SER A 58 15.28 1.06 5.49
C SER A 58 15.53 1.27 6.99
N LEU A 59 16.04 0.25 7.69
CA LEU A 59 16.38 0.37 9.11
C LEU A 59 17.57 1.32 9.34
N LEU A 60 18.57 1.31 8.46
CA LEU A 60 19.68 2.27 8.52
C LEU A 60 19.20 3.70 8.32
N LEU A 61 18.28 3.93 7.37
CA LEU A 61 17.69 5.26 7.14
C LEU A 61 16.89 5.74 8.36
N VAL A 62 16.07 4.87 8.94
CA VAL A 62 15.32 5.18 10.17
C VAL A 62 16.26 5.51 11.31
N TYR A 63 17.31 4.70 11.50
CA TYR A 63 18.29 4.89 12.58
C TYR A 63 19.08 6.21 12.40
N ASP A 64 19.46 6.53 11.17
CA ASP A 64 20.18 7.78 10.85
C ASP A 64 19.30 9.02 11.09
N TYR A 65 18.03 8.96 10.65
CA TYR A 65 17.08 10.06 10.82
C TYR A 65 16.82 10.41 12.30
N ILE A 66 16.76 9.42 13.20
CA ILE A 66 16.60 9.67 14.63
C ILE A 66 17.89 10.10 15.33
N GLY A 67 18.95 10.41 14.56
CA GLY A 67 20.23 10.90 15.07
C GLY A 67 21.21 9.83 15.53
N GLY A 68 20.95 8.54 15.18
CA GLY A 68 21.77 7.42 15.65
C GLY A 68 23.17 7.36 15.08
N LEU A 69 23.37 7.74 13.79
CA LEU A 69 24.68 7.69 13.12
C LEU A 69 25.48 8.99 13.26
N HIS A 70 24.84 10.15 13.25
CA HIS A 70 25.48 11.45 13.17
C HIS A 70 25.31 12.31 14.44
N GLY A 71 24.53 11.87 15.43
CA GLY A 71 24.33 12.56 16.71
C GLY A 71 23.55 13.88 16.64
N GLU A 72 23.16 14.29 15.46
CA GLU A 72 22.28 15.44 15.23
C GLU A 72 20.93 14.92 14.73
N HIS A 73 19.83 15.36 15.35
CA HIS A 73 18.50 15.09 14.82
C HIS A 73 18.40 15.74 13.44
N ALA A 74 18.07 14.98 12.41
CA ALA A 74 17.72 15.53 11.12
C ALA A 74 16.43 16.33 11.31
N SER A 75 16.55 17.62 11.58
CA SER A 75 15.43 18.54 11.76
C SER A 75 14.81 18.94 10.42
N ASP A 76 15.54 18.73 9.33
CA ASP A 76 15.12 19.12 8.00
C ASP A 76 14.76 17.88 7.17
N ASN A 77 13.61 17.94 6.52
CA ASN A 77 13.19 16.90 5.58
C ASN A 77 14.28 16.67 4.53
N VAL A 78 14.77 15.43 4.44
CA VAL A 78 15.80 15.09 3.46
C VAL A 78 15.15 15.12 2.09
N ILE A 79 15.51 16.11 1.28
CA ILE A 79 15.12 16.20 -0.12
C ILE A 79 16.39 15.94 -0.92
N ASP A 80 16.54 14.73 -1.41
CA ASP A 80 17.62 14.39 -2.33
C ASP A 80 17.07 14.33 -3.74
N LYS A 81 17.35 15.35 -4.56
CA LYS A 81 16.97 15.39 -5.96
C LYS A 81 18.01 14.66 -6.79
N VAL A 82 17.63 13.52 -7.33
CA VAL A 82 18.49 12.70 -8.21
C VAL A 82 18.65 13.33 -9.59
N GLY A 83 17.68 14.10 -10.05
CA GLY A 83 17.72 14.83 -11.32
C GLY A 83 16.33 15.15 -11.88
N ASP A 84 16.31 15.96 -12.92
CA ASP A 84 15.09 16.26 -13.67
C ASP A 84 14.78 15.10 -14.63
N TRP A 85 13.58 14.54 -14.52
CA TRP A 85 13.16 13.42 -15.38
C TRP A 85 12.47 13.88 -16.65
N ILE A 86 11.52 14.82 -16.54
CA ILE A 86 10.79 15.37 -17.67
C ILE A 86 10.75 16.88 -17.53
N THR A 87 11.21 17.60 -18.55
CA THR A 87 11.08 19.05 -18.66
C THR A 87 10.01 19.41 -19.67
N PHE A 88 9.04 20.23 -19.25
CA PHE A 88 8.04 20.81 -20.14
C PHE A 88 8.35 22.30 -20.35
N ASP A 89 8.59 22.66 -21.60
CA ASP A 89 8.74 24.04 -22.00
C ASP A 89 7.37 24.56 -22.46
N PHE A 90 6.74 25.39 -21.65
CA PHE A 90 5.51 26.04 -22.05
C PHE A 90 5.85 27.34 -22.79
N LEU A 91 5.33 27.48 -24.02
CA LEU A 91 5.35 28.75 -24.76
C LEU A 91 4.46 29.74 -23.99
N SER A 92 5.08 30.64 -23.25
CA SER A 92 4.41 31.82 -22.76
C SER A 92 4.17 32.79 -23.93
N ASN A 93 2.99 33.42 -23.97
CA ASN A 93 2.66 34.42 -25.00
C ASN A 93 3.74 35.50 -25.08
N SER A 94 4.40 35.55 -26.20
CA SER A 94 5.21 36.56 -26.90
C SER A 94 6.01 37.64 -26.15
N SER A 95 6.04 37.72 -24.82
CA SER A 95 6.80 38.75 -24.06
C SER A 95 7.40 38.27 -22.73
N GLU A 96 7.14 37.07 -22.26
CA GLU A 96 7.67 36.51 -21.03
C GLU A 96 8.66 35.37 -21.33
N PRO A 97 9.70 35.15 -20.49
CA PRO A 97 10.63 34.06 -20.70
C PRO A 97 9.93 32.69 -20.65
N MET A 98 10.37 31.77 -21.49
CA MET A 98 9.93 30.37 -21.46
C MET A 98 10.00 29.83 -20.02
N ILE A 99 8.85 29.44 -19.46
CA ILE A 99 8.82 28.79 -18.16
C ILE A 99 9.10 27.31 -18.39
N SER A 100 10.33 26.89 -18.14
CA SER A 100 10.69 25.49 -18.09
C SER A 100 10.26 24.92 -16.73
N LYS A 101 9.37 23.94 -16.72
CA LYS A 101 8.98 23.22 -15.51
C LYS A 101 9.49 21.79 -15.61
N ALA A 102 10.34 21.41 -14.68
CA ALA A 102 10.93 20.08 -14.59
C ALA A 102 10.20 19.27 -13.51
N PHE A 103 9.90 18.01 -13.83
CA PHE A 103 9.55 17.01 -12.83
C PHE A 103 10.83 16.29 -12.42
N GLY A 104 11.26 16.50 -11.17
CA GLY A 104 12.40 15.83 -10.60
C GLY A 104 12.06 14.43 -10.11
N LEU A 105 13.08 13.59 -10.05
CA LEU A 105 13.08 12.33 -9.33
C LEU A 105 13.85 12.56 -8.04
N GLY A 106 13.18 12.46 -6.90
CA GLY A 106 13.81 12.72 -5.61
C GLY A 106 13.18 11.89 -4.49
N ILE A 107 13.77 12.02 -3.33
CA ILE A 107 13.34 11.35 -2.10
C ILE A 107 12.94 12.41 -1.08
N TYR A 108 11.78 12.20 -0.46
CA TYR A 108 11.28 13.01 0.64
C TYR A 108 11.12 12.14 1.88
N VAL A 109 11.84 12.48 2.94
CA VAL A 109 11.84 11.72 4.19
C VAL A 109 11.38 12.62 5.34
N ASP A 110 10.28 12.25 5.94
CA ASP A 110 9.76 12.83 7.17
C ASP A 110 9.25 11.75 8.12
N HIS A 111 8.67 12.11 9.24
CA HIS A 111 8.16 11.16 10.23
C HIS A 111 7.07 10.22 9.68
N ILE A 112 6.22 10.72 8.76
CA ILE A 112 5.16 9.92 8.13
C ILE A 112 5.81 8.89 7.19
N THR A 113 6.78 9.33 6.37
CA THR A 113 7.55 8.45 5.49
C THR A 113 8.26 7.36 6.27
N LEU A 114 8.98 7.70 7.34
CA LEU A 114 9.76 6.73 8.11
C LEU A 114 8.89 5.67 8.78
N MET A 115 7.76 6.08 9.36
CA MET A 115 6.83 5.14 9.97
C MET A 115 6.30 4.14 8.94
N LEU A 116 5.82 4.63 7.79
CA LEU A 116 5.26 3.77 6.76
C LEU A 116 6.34 2.92 6.07
N LEU A 117 7.55 3.48 5.87
CA LEU A 117 8.70 2.77 5.31
C LEU A 117 9.11 1.58 6.18
N PHE A 118 9.18 1.80 7.50
CA PHE A 118 9.48 0.73 8.46
C PHE A 118 8.42 -0.38 8.37
N VAL A 119 7.13 -0.03 8.47
CA VAL A 119 6.02 -0.99 8.39
C VAL A 119 6.05 -1.78 7.09
N ALA A 120 6.17 -1.08 5.97
CA ALA A 120 6.14 -1.71 4.65
C ALA A 120 7.34 -2.63 4.43
N SER A 121 8.58 -2.16 4.69
CA SER A 121 9.79 -2.96 4.47
C SER A 121 9.83 -4.20 5.37
N PHE A 122 9.47 -4.06 6.64
CA PHE A 122 9.48 -5.14 7.62
C PHE A 122 8.43 -6.22 7.28
N LEU A 123 7.19 -5.81 7.04
CA LEU A 123 6.12 -6.77 6.72
C LEU A 123 6.30 -7.40 5.34
N CYS A 124 6.72 -6.65 4.32
CA CYS A 124 7.02 -7.22 3.02
C CYS A 124 8.11 -8.29 3.10
N PHE A 125 9.15 -8.09 3.92
CA PHE A 125 10.17 -9.10 4.15
C PHE A 125 9.60 -10.35 4.84
N LEU A 126 8.81 -10.20 5.92
CA LEU A 126 8.22 -11.34 6.64
C LEU A 126 7.24 -12.12 5.77
N ILE A 127 6.37 -11.41 5.02
CA ILE A 127 5.41 -12.03 4.11
C ILE A 127 6.13 -12.75 2.96
N ASN A 128 7.22 -12.17 2.44
CA ASN A 128 8.05 -12.84 1.44
C ASN A 128 8.66 -14.13 1.99
N TRP A 129 9.17 -14.10 3.21
CA TRP A 129 9.69 -15.30 3.88
C TRP A 129 8.60 -16.37 4.06
N PHE A 130 7.43 -15.98 4.59
CA PHE A 130 6.28 -16.88 4.71
C PHE A 130 5.86 -17.47 3.36
N SER A 131 5.89 -16.67 2.29
CA SER A 131 5.49 -17.12 0.95
C SER A 131 6.34 -18.25 0.40
N ILE A 132 7.63 -18.38 0.81
CA ILE A 132 8.50 -19.48 0.38
C ILE A 132 7.96 -20.82 0.88
N GLY A 133 7.51 -20.90 2.13
CA GLY A 133 6.86 -22.09 2.66
C GLY A 133 5.50 -22.34 2.01
N TYR A 134 4.68 -21.30 1.91
CA TYR A 134 3.29 -21.41 1.43
C TYR A 134 3.19 -21.77 -0.06
N MET A 135 3.96 -21.09 -0.93
CA MET A 135 3.83 -21.24 -2.38
C MET A 135 4.58 -22.46 -2.94
N ASN A 136 5.73 -22.82 -2.36
CA ASN A 136 6.59 -23.87 -2.91
C ASN A 136 6.27 -25.26 -2.39
N THR A 137 5.33 -25.43 -1.48
CA THR A 137 4.83 -26.72 -1.01
C THR A 137 3.57 -27.18 -1.72
N ASP A 138 2.87 -26.26 -2.41
CA ASP A 138 1.66 -26.57 -3.16
C ASP A 138 2.02 -27.03 -4.60
N PRO A 139 1.70 -28.29 -4.98
CA PRO A 139 1.96 -28.81 -6.33
C PRO A 139 1.29 -28.02 -7.45
N ILE A 140 0.16 -27.35 -7.17
CA ILE A 140 -0.56 -26.50 -8.14
C ILE A 140 0.34 -25.33 -8.61
N ASN A 141 1.28 -24.90 -7.78
CA ASN A 141 2.17 -23.78 -8.05
C ASN A 141 3.48 -24.20 -8.73
N GLU A 142 3.69 -25.48 -8.97
CA GLU A 142 4.92 -25.97 -9.57
C GLU A 142 5.21 -25.29 -10.92
N ASN A 143 6.46 -24.86 -11.09
CA ASN A 143 6.96 -24.19 -12.29
C ASN A 143 6.34 -22.82 -12.60
N ARG A 144 5.61 -22.16 -11.69
CA ARG A 144 5.05 -20.83 -11.89
C ARG A 144 5.30 -19.82 -10.76
N ASN A 145 5.95 -20.25 -9.69
CA ASN A 145 6.27 -19.38 -8.55
C ASN A 145 7.16 -18.19 -8.93
N HIS A 146 7.98 -18.29 -9.98
CA HIS A 146 8.76 -17.17 -10.50
C HIS A 146 7.88 -15.97 -10.89
N ARG A 147 6.65 -16.19 -11.41
CA ARG A 147 5.69 -15.14 -11.73
C ARG A 147 5.15 -14.47 -10.47
N PHE A 148 4.92 -15.27 -9.43
CA PHE A 148 4.50 -14.78 -8.12
C PHE A 148 5.56 -13.87 -7.51
N TYR A 149 6.82 -14.34 -7.39
CA TYR A 149 7.90 -13.56 -6.77
C TYR A 149 8.25 -12.32 -7.58
N ALA A 150 8.21 -12.39 -8.89
CA ALA A 150 8.41 -11.22 -9.75
C ALA A 150 7.32 -10.16 -9.49
N ALA A 151 6.03 -10.52 -9.56
CA ALA A 151 4.93 -9.60 -9.29
C ALA A 151 4.95 -9.07 -7.86
N PHE A 152 5.32 -9.91 -6.87
CA PHE A 152 5.49 -9.53 -5.47
C PHE A 152 6.55 -8.44 -5.29
N LEU A 153 7.73 -8.59 -5.89
CA LEU A 153 8.80 -7.60 -5.83
C LEU A 153 8.42 -6.28 -6.48
N LEU A 154 7.79 -6.33 -7.66
CA LEU A 154 7.34 -5.13 -8.33
C LEU A 154 6.26 -4.39 -7.52
N PHE A 155 5.37 -5.13 -6.85
CA PHE A 155 4.38 -4.58 -5.94
C PHE A 155 5.04 -3.89 -4.73
N CYS A 156 6.02 -4.54 -4.11
CA CYS A 156 6.81 -3.95 -3.01
C CYS A 156 7.56 -2.70 -3.46
N SER A 157 8.16 -2.72 -4.66
CA SER A 157 8.79 -1.53 -5.25
C SER A 157 7.79 -0.37 -5.40
N GLY A 158 6.57 -0.65 -5.86
CA GLY A 158 5.50 0.34 -5.96
C GLY A 158 5.17 0.98 -4.62
N MET A 159 5.00 0.19 -3.57
CA MET A 159 4.71 0.71 -2.23
C MET A 159 5.87 1.54 -1.65
N LEU A 160 7.08 1.01 -1.71
CA LEU A 160 8.26 1.67 -1.16
C LEU A 160 8.63 2.94 -1.92
N GLY A 161 8.49 2.92 -3.26
CA GLY A 161 8.71 4.08 -4.10
C GLY A 161 7.67 5.18 -3.88
N MET A 162 6.39 4.81 -3.70
CA MET A 162 5.34 5.75 -3.35
C MET A 162 5.61 6.42 -1.99
N THR A 163 6.10 5.65 -1.01
CA THR A 163 6.38 6.16 0.34
C THR A 163 7.53 7.17 0.34
N LEU A 164 8.54 6.96 -0.51
CA LEU A 164 9.73 7.80 -0.62
C LEU A 164 9.61 8.94 -1.64
N ALA A 165 8.51 9.00 -2.40
CA ALA A 165 8.31 10.02 -3.42
C ALA A 165 8.40 11.44 -2.84
N ASP A 166 9.09 12.34 -3.55
CA ASP A 166 9.25 13.75 -3.21
C ASP A 166 8.16 14.65 -3.82
N ASN A 167 7.31 14.06 -4.67
CA ASN A 167 6.25 14.78 -5.35
C ASN A 167 5.03 13.88 -5.61
N PHE A 168 3.88 14.49 -5.85
CA PHE A 168 2.63 13.77 -6.12
C PHE A 168 2.62 13.01 -7.45
N LEU A 169 3.44 13.41 -8.46
CA LEU A 169 3.51 12.68 -9.72
C LEU A 169 4.20 11.32 -9.53
N TRP A 170 5.34 11.29 -8.84
CA TRP A 170 6.02 10.04 -8.49
C TRP A 170 5.16 9.17 -7.59
N LEU A 171 4.51 9.77 -6.60
CA LEU A 171 3.55 9.07 -5.75
C LEU A 171 2.49 8.38 -6.62
N PHE A 172 1.90 9.09 -7.59
CA PHE A 172 0.88 8.55 -8.49
C PHE A 172 1.43 7.44 -9.40
N MET A 173 2.63 7.59 -9.95
CA MET A 173 3.24 6.56 -10.80
C MET A 173 3.43 5.24 -10.04
N PHE A 174 3.99 5.28 -8.84
CA PHE A 174 4.16 4.09 -8.02
C PHE A 174 2.82 3.52 -7.52
N TRP A 175 1.85 4.38 -7.27
CA TRP A 175 0.47 4.00 -6.98
C TRP A 175 -0.15 3.17 -8.11
N GLU A 176 0.11 3.52 -9.35
CA GLU A 176 -0.34 2.81 -10.54
C GLU A 176 0.37 1.48 -10.74
N VAL A 177 1.70 1.43 -10.51
CA VAL A 177 2.49 0.19 -10.52
C VAL A 177 1.93 -0.80 -9.50
N MET A 178 1.64 -0.34 -8.29
CA MET A 178 1.04 -1.15 -7.22
C MET A 178 -0.36 -1.66 -7.62
N GLY A 179 -1.18 -0.81 -8.26
CA GLY A 179 -2.49 -1.20 -8.78
C GLY A 179 -2.42 -2.31 -9.83
N LEU A 180 -1.48 -2.21 -10.78
CA LEU A 180 -1.23 -3.26 -11.78
C LEU A 180 -0.76 -4.57 -11.15
N CYS A 181 0.18 -4.50 -10.21
CA CYS A 181 0.69 -5.69 -9.54
C CYS A 181 -0.38 -6.38 -8.69
N SER A 182 -1.29 -5.62 -8.06
CA SER A 182 -2.41 -6.21 -7.33
C SER A 182 -3.32 -7.02 -8.25
N TYR A 183 -3.60 -6.53 -9.45
CA TYR A 183 -4.34 -7.29 -10.47
C TYR A 183 -3.67 -8.61 -10.81
N LEU A 184 -2.34 -8.62 -11.03
CA LEU A 184 -1.59 -9.83 -11.36
C LEU A 184 -1.54 -10.83 -10.19
N LEU A 185 -1.46 -10.33 -8.96
CA LEU A 185 -1.35 -11.16 -7.77
C LEU A 185 -2.71 -11.71 -7.32
N ILE A 186 -3.79 -10.92 -7.35
CA ILE A 186 -5.15 -11.40 -7.06
C ILE A 186 -5.56 -12.44 -8.10
N GLY A 187 -5.25 -12.20 -9.38
CA GLY A 187 -5.49 -13.12 -10.48
C GLY A 187 -4.42 -14.18 -10.67
N PHE A 188 -3.60 -14.50 -9.67
CA PHE A 188 -2.53 -15.50 -9.81
C PHE A 188 -3.07 -16.87 -10.24
N TYR A 189 -4.23 -17.28 -9.71
CA TYR A 189 -4.97 -18.48 -10.11
C TYR A 189 -5.99 -18.16 -11.21
N TRP A 190 -5.55 -17.51 -12.29
CA TRP A 190 -6.39 -17.01 -13.38
C TRP A 190 -7.19 -18.11 -14.10
N GLU A 191 -6.83 -19.38 -13.95
CA GLU A 191 -7.61 -20.53 -14.45
C GLU A 191 -8.95 -20.65 -13.74
N ARG A 192 -9.07 -20.14 -12.51
CA ARG A 192 -10.33 -20.10 -11.77
C ARG A 192 -11.12 -18.87 -12.21
N PRO A 193 -12.36 -19.02 -12.74
CA PRO A 193 -13.16 -17.88 -13.18
C PRO A 193 -13.43 -16.85 -12.06
N SER A 194 -13.55 -17.32 -10.80
CA SER A 194 -13.71 -16.47 -9.62
C SER A 194 -12.51 -15.54 -9.42
N ALA A 195 -11.29 -16.07 -9.44
CA ALA A 195 -10.07 -15.29 -9.28
C ALA A 195 -9.86 -14.30 -10.43
N ALA A 196 -10.12 -14.70 -11.67
CA ALA A 196 -10.05 -13.82 -12.84
C ALA A 196 -11.09 -12.67 -12.75
N SER A 197 -12.31 -12.96 -12.28
CA SER A 197 -13.36 -11.95 -12.07
C SER A 197 -12.99 -11.00 -10.92
N ALA A 198 -12.50 -11.53 -9.80
CA ALA A 198 -12.06 -10.76 -8.64
C ALA A 198 -10.92 -9.78 -9.00
N ALA A 199 -9.92 -10.23 -9.76
CA ALA A 199 -8.83 -9.39 -10.24
C ALA A 199 -9.33 -8.23 -11.11
N LYS A 200 -10.23 -8.50 -12.07
CA LYS A 200 -10.84 -7.47 -12.92
C LYS A 200 -11.64 -6.47 -12.08
N LYS A 201 -12.45 -6.95 -11.12
CA LYS A 201 -13.26 -6.11 -10.23
C LYS A 201 -12.35 -5.20 -9.39
N ALA A 202 -11.30 -5.76 -8.77
CA ALA A 202 -10.35 -4.98 -7.99
C ALA A 202 -9.68 -3.89 -8.84
N PHE A 203 -9.17 -4.25 -10.02
CA PHE A 203 -8.52 -3.31 -10.91
C PHE A 203 -9.45 -2.20 -11.38
N LEU A 204 -10.65 -2.53 -11.87
CA LEU A 204 -11.59 -1.54 -12.40
C LEU A 204 -12.12 -0.60 -11.31
N THR A 205 -12.44 -1.15 -10.13
CA THR A 205 -12.96 -0.33 -9.02
C THR A 205 -11.92 0.65 -8.50
N THR A 206 -10.67 0.20 -8.32
CA THR A 206 -9.59 1.11 -7.90
C THR A 206 -9.25 2.12 -8.98
N ARG A 207 -9.33 1.74 -10.26
CA ARG A 207 -9.08 2.64 -11.39
C ARG A 207 -10.07 3.81 -11.45
N VAL A 208 -11.32 3.59 -11.05
CA VAL A 208 -12.28 4.71 -10.91
C VAL A 208 -11.71 5.77 -9.94
N GLY A 209 -11.21 5.36 -8.78
CA GLY A 209 -10.56 6.27 -7.83
C GLY A 209 -9.33 6.94 -8.40
N ASP A 210 -8.50 6.19 -9.14
CA ASP A 210 -7.23 6.67 -9.72
C ASP A 210 -7.47 7.78 -10.77
N VAL A 211 -8.55 7.69 -11.55
CA VAL A 211 -8.95 8.76 -12.50
C VAL A 211 -9.27 10.06 -11.75
N PHE A 212 -10.03 9.98 -10.65
CA PHE A 212 -10.29 11.16 -9.83
C PHE A 212 -9.02 11.72 -9.19
N LEU A 213 -8.14 10.85 -8.69
CA LEU A 213 -6.84 11.27 -8.17
C LEU A 213 -6.05 12.05 -9.23
N MET A 214 -5.97 11.55 -10.47
CA MET A 214 -5.28 12.23 -11.56
C MET A 214 -5.89 13.63 -11.83
N VAL A 215 -7.21 13.75 -11.82
CA VAL A 215 -7.89 15.05 -11.96
C VAL A 215 -7.50 16.00 -10.81
N GLY A 216 -7.47 15.49 -9.57
CA GLY A 216 -7.03 16.25 -8.40
C GLY A 216 -5.60 16.76 -8.55
N LEU A 217 -4.67 15.93 -9.05
CA LEU A 217 -3.28 16.32 -9.29
C LEU A 217 -3.16 17.42 -10.37
N VAL A 218 -3.94 17.33 -11.44
CA VAL A 218 -3.98 18.39 -12.48
C VAL A 218 -4.49 19.70 -11.90
N ILE A 219 -5.48 19.65 -11.02
CA ILE A 219 -5.98 20.86 -10.33
C ILE A 219 -4.89 21.45 -9.41
N LEU A 220 -4.21 20.62 -8.60
CA LEU A 220 -3.10 21.10 -7.77
C LEU A 220 -1.96 21.70 -8.62
N TRP A 221 -1.64 21.07 -9.74
CA TRP A 221 -0.68 21.63 -10.70
C TRP A 221 -1.11 23.01 -11.21
N ASN A 222 -2.38 23.18 -11.53
CA ASN A 222 -2.89 24.46 -12.01
C ASN A 222 -2.82 25.56 -10.92
N ILE A 223 -3.03 25.19 -9.65
CA ILE A 223 -2.99 26.12 -8.52
C ILE A 223 -1.56 26.50 -8.15
N TYR A 224 -0.71 25.47 -7.93
CA TYR A 224 0.64 25.68 -7.38
C TYR A 224 1.73 25.76 -8.44
N GLY A 225 1.43 25.35 -9.67
CA GLY A 225 2.41 25.29 -10.75
C GLY A 225 3.50 24.23 -10.56
N SER A 226 3.41 23.42 -9.50
CA SER A 226 4.30 22.30 -9.18
C SER A 226 3.51 21.19 -8.50
N LEU A 227 4.06 19.97 -8.52
CA LEU A 227 3.58 18.83 -7.71
C LEU A 227 4.60 18.43 -6.63
N ASP A 228 5.72 19.15 -6.51
CA ASP A 228 6.76 18.89 -5.50
C ASP A 228 6.24 19.20 -4.10
N PHE A 229 6.47 18.29 -3.15
CA PHE A 229 6.06 18.48 -1.76
C PHE A 229 6.69 19.72 -1.14
N ALA A 230 7.97 19.96 -1.41
CA ALA A 230 8.67 21.15 -0.93
C ALA A 230 8.02 22.47 -1.38
N THR A 231 7.45 22.50 -2.59
CA THR A 231 6.75 23.68 -3.12
C THR A 231 5.34 23.80 -2.55
N ILE A 232 4.58 22.69 -2.52
CA ILE A 232 3.17 22.71 -2.09
C ILE A 232 3.05 22.92 -0.58
N PHE A 233 4.00 22.40 0.21
CA PHE A 233 4.00 22.50 1.67
C PHE A 233 4.73 23.75 2.20
N ASP A 234 5.33 24.60 1.33
CA ASP A 234 5.92 25.86 1.73
C ASP A 234 4.82 26.89 2.07
N TRP A 235 4.74 27.29 3.35
CA TRP A 235 3.77 28.25 3.87
C TRP A 235 3.79 29.60 3.14
N ASN A 236 4.97 30.05 2.69
CA ASN A 236 5.09 31.30 1.95
C ASN A 236 4.46 31.24 0.55
N TYR A 237 4.44 30.04 -0.05
CA TYR A 237 3.83 29.81 -1.36
C TYR A 237 2.31 29.67 -1.25
N ILE A 238 1.83 29.05 -0.16
CA ILE A 238 0.40 28.85 0.12
C ILE A 238 -0.28 30.19 0.48
N ALA A 239 0.49 31.15 1.03
CA ALA A 239 0.00 32.48 1.39
C ALA A 239 -0.38 33.38 0.18
N ASN A 240 -0.09 33.01 -1.06
CA ASN A 240 -0.62 33.69 -2.23
C ASN A 240 -2.13 33.40 -2.38
N PRO A 241 -2.95 34.35 -2.92
CA PRO A 241 -4.38 34.15 -3.04
C PRO A 241 -4.67 32.92 -3.92
N VAL A 242 -4.95 31.80 -3.27
CA VAL A 242 -5.35 30.53 -3.88
C VAL A 242 -6.85 30.55 -4.11
N ASP A 243 -7.31 30.07 -5.25
CA ASP A 243 -8.73 29.77 -5.44
C ASP A 243 -9.12 28.60 -4.53
N THR A 244 -9.67 28.93 -3.35
CA THR A 244 -10.04 27.97 -2.30
C THR A 244 -11.11 26.99 -2.77
N GLY A 245 -12.02 27.43 -3.63
CA GLY A 245 -13.05 26.57 -4.22
C GLY A 245 -12.44 25.52 -5.14
N LEU A 246 -11.48 25.90 -5.99
CA LEU A 246 -10.78 24.98 -6.87
C LEU A 246 -9.87 24.04 -6.07
N LEU A 247 -9.21 24.53 -5.01
CA LEU A 247 -8.41 23.70 -4.11
C LEU A 247 -9.27 22.64 -3.40
N HIS A 248 -10.46 23.03 -2.89
CA HIS A 248 -11.40 22.10 -2.27
C HIS A 248 -11.78 20.97 -3.23
N ILE A 249 -12.10 21.28 -4.49
CA ILE A 249 -12.40 20.29 -5.53
C ILE A 249 -11.19 19.39 -5.79
N GLY A 250 -9.99 19.96 -5.92
CA GLY A 250 -8.75 19.21 -6.14
C GLY A 250 -8.48 18.19 -5.05
N LEU A 251 -8.55 18.62 -3.79
CA LEU A 251 -8.36 17.73 -2.63
C LEU A 251 -9.47 16.69 -2.47
N LEU A 252 -10.74 17.05 -2.81
CA LEU A 252 -11.84 16.09 -2.85
C LEU A 252 -11.58 14.99 -3.90
N MET A 253 -11.11 15.36 -5.09
CA MET A 253 -10.78 14.41 -6.15
C MET A 253 -9.64 13.47 -5.70
N MET A 254 -8.61 14.00 -5.04
CA MET A 254 -7.55 13.18 -4.46
C MET A 254 -8.07 12.23 -3.37
N PHE A 255 -8.99 12.70 -2.53
CA PHE A 255 -9.60 11.87 -1.50
C PHE A 255 -10.41 10.71 -2.11
N ILE A 256 -11.13 10.91 -3.23
CA ILE A 256 -11.82 9.81 -3.93
C ILE A 256 -10.83 8.74 -4.40
N GLY A 257 -9.61 9.14 -4.82
CA GLY A 257 -8.52 8.19 -5.08
C GLY A 257 -8.14 7.36 -3.86
N ALA A 258 -8.01 8.02 -2.70
CA ALA A 258 -7.74 7.35 -1.43
C ALA A 258 -8.86 6.38 -1.03
N VAL A 259 -10.13 6.76 -1.22
CA VAL A 259 -11.32 5.92 -1.02
C VAL A 259 -11.24 4.63 -1.85
N GLY A 260 -10.81 4.74 -3.12
CA GLY A 260 -10.66 3.59 -4.03
C GLY A 260 -9.64 2.56 -3.55
N LYS A 261 -8.40 2.99 -3.26
CA LYS A 261 -7.32 2.08 -2.83
C LYS A 261 -7.52 1.52 -1.42
N SER A 262 -8.06 2.32 -0.49
CA SER A 262 -8.30 1.87 0.88
C SER A 262 -9.67 1.23 1.10
N ALA A 263 -10.39 0.94 0.02
CA ALA A 263 -11.68 0.26 0.04
C ALA A 263 -12.69 0.90 1.02
N GLN A 264 -12.78 2.23 0.98
CA GLN A 264 -13.80 2.95 1.75
C GLN A 264 -15.10 3.03 0.96
N PHE A 265 -16.23 3.21 1.67
CA PHE A 265 -17.52 3.42 1.01
C PHE A 265 -17.46 4.65 0.08
N PRO A 266 -17.99 4.55 -1.18
CA PRO A 266 -18.68 3.42 -1.78
C PRO A 266 -17.80 2.44 -2.59
N LEU A 267 -16.48 2.66 -2.72
CA LEU A 267 -15.57 1.88 -3.55
C LEU A 267 -14.94 0.66 -2.81
N HIS A 268 -15.66 0.07 -1.88
CA HIS A 268 -15.17 -1.00 -0.99
C HIS A 268 -15.33 -2.43 -1.53
N VAL A 269 -16.17 -2.61 -2.54
CA VAL A 269 -16.69 -3.93 -2.98
C VAL A 269 -15.64 -4.88 -3.56
N TRP A 270 -14.46 -4.40 -3.86
CA TRP A 270 -13.37 -5.21 -4.43
C TRP A 270 -12.54 -5.95 -3.38
N LEU A 271 -12.46 -5.41 -2.16
CA LEU A 271 -11.53 -5.88 -1.15
C LEU A 271 -11.84 -7.31 -0.65
N PRO A 272 -13.11 -7.68 -0.36
CA PRO A 272 -13.44 -9.05 0.02
C PRO A 272 -13.23 -10.07 -1.10
N ASP A 273 -13.45 -9.68 -2.36
CA ASP A 273 -13.23 -10.56 -3.51
C ASP A 273 -11.74 -10.78 -3.80
N ALA A 274 -10.88 -9.83 -3.41
CA ALA A 274 -9.43 -9.99 -3.51
C ALA A 274 -8.88 -11.19 -2.71
N MET A 275 -9.69 -11.81 -1.84
CA MET A 275 -9.36 -13.02 -1.10
C MET A 275 -9.21 -14.28 -1.97
N GLU A 276 -9.62 -14.23 -3.23
CA GLU A 276 -9.38 -15.31 -4.22
C GLU A 276 -7.89 -15.52 -4.55
N GLY A 277 -7.04 -14.52 -4.31
CA GLY A 277 -5.59 -14.64 -4.46
C GLY A 277 -4.94 -15.52 -3.37
N PRO A 278 -3.68 -15.94 -3.57
CA PRO A 278 -2.91 -16.66 -2.54
C PRO A 278 -2.86 -15.89 -1.22
N THR A 279 -2.84 -16.59 -0.08
CA THR A 279 -2.86 -15.94 1.24
C THR A 279 -1.70 -14.95 1.48
N PRO A 280 -0.45 -15.19 1.01
CA PRO A 280 0.61 -14.19 1.09
C PRO A 280 0.25 -12.86 0.38
N VAL A 281 -0.52 -12.92 -0.72
CA VAL A 281 -1.02 -11.71 -1.42
C VAL A 281 -2.04 -10.98 -0.55
N SER A 282 -2.96 -11.72 0.09
CA SER A 282 -3.93 -11.14 1.02
C SER A 282 -3.23 -10.44 2.18
N ALA A 283 -2.22 -11.08 2.79
CA ALA A 283 -1.40 -10.47 3.83
C ALA A 283 -0.71 -9.18 3.32
N LEU A 284 -0.12 -9.21 2.14
CA LEU A 284 0.59 -8.09 1.53
C LEU A 284 -0.34 -6.88 1.29
N ILE A 285 -1.48 -7.11 0.65
CA ILE A 285 -2.45 -6.05 0.33
C ILE A 285 -3.02 -5.41 1.59
N HIS A 286 -3.39 -6.22 2.60
CA HIS A 286 -4.16 -5.77 3.76
C HIS A 286 -3.32 -5.23 4.92
N ALA A 287 -2.08 -5.72 5.09
CA ALA A 287 -1.24 -5.33 6.22
C ALA A 287 -0.22 -4.26 5.84
N ALA A 288 0.52 -4.49 4.74
CA ALA A 288 1.75 -3.74 4.50
C ALA A 288 1.62 -2.62 3.47
N THR A 289 0.64 -2.68 2.52
CA THR A 289 0.81 -1.94 1.28
C THR A 289 -0.43 -1.23 0.75
N MET A 290 -1.15 -1.83 -0.18
CA MET A 290 -2.12 -1.15 -1.05
C MET A 290 -3.19 -0.34 -0.30
N VAL A 291 -3.76 -0.94 0.73
CA VAL A 291 -4.83 -0.28 1.50
C VAL A 291 -4.32 0.85 2.39
N ASN A 292 -3.02 0.88 2.70
CA ASN A 292 -2.37 1.95 3.46
C ASN A 292 -2.01 3.15 2.57
N ALA A 293 -1.97 2.96 1.24
CA ALA A 293 -1.64 4.02 0.29
C ALA A 293 -2.62 5.20 0.36
N GLY A 294 -3.92 4.92 0.45
CA GLY A 294 -4.93 5.98 0.57
C GLY A 294 -4.83 6.74 1.89
N LEU A 295 -4.51 6.04 3.00
CA LEU A 295 -4.25 6.69 4.29
C LEU A 295 -3.03 7.60 4.22
N TYR A 296 -1.96 7.12 3.58
CA TYR A 296 -0.75 7.93 3.35
C TYR A 296 -1.04 9.18 2.53
N LEU A 297 -1.83 9.06 1.46
CA LEU A 297 -2.22 10.19 0.63
C LEU A 297 -3.00 11.24 1.44
N VAL A 298 -3.96 10.81 2.28
CA VAL A 298 -4.72 11.73 3.14
C VAL A 298 -3.83 12.38 4.21
N ALA A 299 -2.90 11.61 4.80
CA ALA A 299 -1.92 12.17 5.73
C ALA A 299 -1.01 13.22 5.04
N ARG A 300 -0.69 13.03 3.76
CA ARG A 300 0.07 14.01 2.95
C ARG A 300 -0.69 15.29 2.62
N MET A 301 -2.02 15.31 2.77
CA MET A 301 -2.80 16.54 2.65
C MET A 301 -2.71 17.43 3.91
N PHE A 302 -2.25 16.90 5.04
CA PHE A 302 -2.22 17.60 6.31
C PHE A 302 -1.55 18.98 6.26
N PRO A 303 -0.37 19.18 5.64
CA PRO A 303 0.26 20.50 5.55
C PRO A 303 -0.60 21.53 4.80
N ILE A 304 -1.38 21.11 3.80
CA ILE A 304 -2.29 22.01 3.05
C ILE A 304 -3.44 22.47 3.94
N PHE A 305 -4.03 21.58 4.75
CA PHE A 305 -5.08 21.94 5.71
C PHE A 305 -4.56 22.81 6.85
N ALA A 306 -3.29 22.65 7.21
CA ALA A 306 -2.65 23.42 8.27
C ALA A 306 -2.18 24.82 7.84
N ALA A 307 -2.34 25.19 6.58
CA ALA A 307 -1.99 26.51 6.06
C ALA A 307 -2.90 27.58 6.68
N GLY A 308 -2.31 28.52 7.44
CA GLY A 308 -3.06 29.50 8.25
C GLY A 308 -4.01 30.38 7.46
N ASP A 309 -3.68 30.71 6.20
CA ASP A 309 -4.52 31.55 5.33
C ASP A 309 -5.78 30.83 4.78
N LEU A 310 -5.85 29.51 4.96
CA LEU A 310 -7.00 28.68 4.55
C LEU A 310 -7.87 28.26 5.75
N SER A 311 -7.71 28.92 6.90
CA SER A 311 -8.46 28.59 8.12
C SER A 311 -9.98 28.62 7.89
N GLY A 312 -10.64 27.49 8.16
CA GLY A 312 -12.07 27.29 7.98
C GLY A 312 -12.53 26.90 6.57
N GLU A 313 -11.76 27.18 5.52
CA GLU A 313 -12.17 26.97 4.11
C GLU A 313 -12.27 25.48 3.71
N LEU A 314 -11.47 24.61 4.33
CA LEU A 314 -11.44 23.17 4.05
C LEU A 314 -12.19 22.31 5.08
N THR A 315 -12.89 22.94 6.01
CA THR A 315 -13.59 22.26 7.13
C THR A 315 -14.61 21.23 6.64
N GLU A 316 -15.39 21.55 5.61
CA GLU A 316 -16.41 20.63 5.07
C GLU A 316 -15.79 19.35 4.51
N LEU A 317 -14.64 19.46 3.84
CA LEU A 317 -13.91 18.30 3.31
C LEU A 317 -13.37 17.42 4.45
N ALA A 318 -12.81 18.00 5.50
CA ALA A 318 -12.35 17.26 6.68
C ALA A 318 -13.50 16.50 7.36
N ILE A 319 -14.69 17.14 7.49
CA ILE A 319 -15.90 16.50 8.00
C ILE A 319 -16.34 15.35 7.10
N LEU A 320 -16.33 15.53 5.77
CA LEU A 320 -16.69 14.47 4.81
C LEU A 320 -15.76 13.26 4.96
N ILE A 321 -14.44 13.47 5.05
CA ILE A 321 -13.45 12.40 5.26
C ILE A 321 -13.78 11.64 6.55
N THR A 322 -14.06 12.36 7.64
CA THR A 322 -14.42 11.77 8.94
C THR A 322 -15.67 10.90 8.83
N TRP A 323 -16.73 11.37 8.17
CA TRP A 323 -17.98 10.64 8.04
C TRP A 323 -17.86 9.40 7.15
N ILE A 324 -17.15 9.48 6.03
CA ILE A 324 -16.90 8.32 5.16
C ILE A 324 -16.14 7.24 5.95
N GLY A 325 -15.15 7.63 6.74
CA GLY A 325 -14.47 6.71 7.67
C GLY A 325 -15.45 6.10 8.67
N GLY A 326 -16.23 6.90 9.39
CA GLY A 326 -17.16 6.43 10.40
C GLY A 326 -18.23 5.46 9.85
N ILE A 327 -18.84 5.79 8.71
CA ILE A 327 -19.83 4.93 8.04
C ILE A 327 -19.19 3.60 7.60
N THR A 328 -18.01 3.66 6.99
CA THR A 328 -17.31 2.45 6.54
C THR A 328 -16.90 1.57 7.72
N ALA A 329 -16.44 2.18 8.82
CA ALA A 329 -16.02 1.44 10.02
C ALA A 329 -17.17 0.59 10.58
N PHE A 330 -18.34 1.19 10.74
CA PHE A 330 -19.54 0.51 11.24
C PHE A 330 -20.04 -0.57 10.25
N MET A 331 -20.19 -0.19 8.98
CA MET A 331 -20.69 -1.11 7.94
C MET A 331 -19.81 -2.35 7.80
N ALA A 332 -18.48 -2.15 7.69
CA ALA A 332 -17.56 -3.27 7.50
C ALA A 332 -17.48 -4.17 8.74
N ALA A 333 -17.52 -3.62 9.95
CA ALA A 333 -17.57 -4.39 11.17
C ALA A 333 -18.84 -5.25 11.25
N ALA A 334 -20.00 -4.68 10.92
CA ALA A 334 -21.28 -5.41 10.92
C ALA A 334 -21.26 -6.57 9.91
N ILE A 335 -20.70 -6.37 8.70
CA ILE A 335 -20.59 -7.42 7.69
C ILE A 335 -19.61 -8.51 8.12
N ALA A 336 -18.52 -8.17 8.81
CA ALA A 336 -17.52 -9.14 9.29
C ALA A 336 -18.15 -10.22 10.20
N PHE A 337 -19.17 -9.88 11.00
CA PHE A 337 -19.84 -10.81 11.93
C PHE A 337 -20.61 -11.94 11.24
N VAL A 338 -20.99 -11.77 9.98
CA VAL A 338 -21.79 -12.75 9.25
C VAL A 338 -21.00 -13.55 8.21
N GLN A 339 -19.68 -13.33 8.13
CA GLN A 339 -18.82 -14.06 7.21
C GLN A 339 -18.42 -15.41 7.80
N MET A 340 -18.46 -16.48 6.97
CA MET A 340 -17.98 -17.82 7.32
C MET A 340 -16.59 -18.13 6.74
N ASP A 341 -16.11 -17.35 5.79
CA ASP A 341 -14.78 -17.46 5.20
C ASP A 341 -13.77 -16.69 6.07
N ILE A 342 -12.75 -17.39 6.61
CA ILE A 342 -11.74 -16.82 7.51
C ILE A 342 -11.01 -15.62 6.88
N LYS A 343 -10.70 -15.66 5.58
CA LYS A 343 -10.04 -14.57 4.87
C LYS A 343 -10.98 -13.37 4.68
N LYS A 344 -12.27 -13.61 4.41
CA LYS A 344 -13.27 -12.53 4.26
C LYS A 344 -13.54 -11.84 5.60
N VAL A 345 -13.58 -12.58 6.73
CA VAL A 345 -13.63 -11.96 8.07
C VAL A 345 -12.46 -11.00 8.27
N LEU A 346 -11.24 -11.44 7.94
CA LEU A 346 -10.04 -10.61 8.05
C LEU A 346 -10.08 -9.40 7.10
N ALA A 347 -10.62 -9.55 5.89
CA ALA A 347 -10.76 -8.47 4.91
C ALA A 347 -11.74 -7.38 5.39
N TYR A 348 -12.95 -7.76 5.83
CA TYR A 348 -13.92 -6.81 6.35
C TYR A 348 -13.44 -6.14 7.65
N SER A 349 -12.77 -6.88 8.53
CA SER A 349 -12.18 -6.28 9.72
C SER A 349 -11.00 -5.35 9.38
N THR A 350 -10.24 -5.62 8.31
CA THR A 350 -9.24 -4.67 7.78
C THR A 350 -9.91 -3.39 7.33
N MET A 351 -10.95 -3.49 6.49
CA MET A 351 -11.72 -2.34 6.01
C MET A 351 -12.23 -1.47 7.16
N SER A 352 -12.79 -2.10 8.20
CA SER A 352 -13.26 -1.39 9.40
C SER A 352 -12.14 -0.66 10.12
N GLN A 353 -10.96 -1.29 10.32
CA GLN A 353 -9.83 -0.68 11.01
C GLN A 353 -9.19 0.47 10.22
N LEU A 354 -9.07 0.34 8.91
CA LEU A 354 -8.62 1.44 8.05
C LEU A 354 -9.59 2.63 8.12
N ALA A 355 -10.87 2.36 8.20
CA ALA A 355 -11.90 3.37 8.33
C ALA A 355 -11.81 4.16 9.64
N TYR A 356 -11.43 3.52 10.76
CA TYR A 356 -11.09 4.24 12.00
C TYR A 356 -9.92 5.20 11.79
N ILE A 357 -8.90 4.79 11.02
CA ILE A 357 -7.76 5.65 10.73
C ILE A 357 -8.21 6.84 9.85
N PHE A 358 -9.08 6.62 8.84
CA PHE A 358 -9.67 7.72 8.05
C PHE A 358 -10.45 8.70 8.92
N THR A 359 -11.26 8.18 9.87
CA THR A 359 -11.97 9.02 10.83
C THR A 359 -10.99 9.88 11.64
N GLY A 360 -9.93 9.28 12.16
CA GLY A 360 -8.90 9.98 12.92
C GLY A 360 -8.12 11.01 12.08
N LEU A 361 -7.77 10.67 10.84
CA LEU A 361 -7.13 11.60 9.91
C LEU A 361 -8.07 12.76 9.56
N GLY A 362 -9.37 12.51 9.29
CA GLY A 362 -10.34 13.55 9.04
C GLY A 362 -10.48 14.52 10.22
N VAL A 363 -10.48 14.00 11.45
CA VAL A 363 -10.44 14.83 12.68
C VAL A 363 -9.15 15.63 12.77
N ALA A 364 -7.99 15.03 12.42
CA ALA A 364 -6.72 15.73 12.40
C ALA A 364 -6.74 16.90 11.41
N LEU A 365 -7.27 16.69 10.19
CA LEU A 365 -7.44 17.71 9.17
C LEU A 365 -8.42 18.81 9.60
N TRP A 366 -9.49 18.42 10.30
CA TRP A 366 -10.45 19.38 10.85
C TRP A 366 -9.80 20.30 11.89
N PHE A 367 -9.06 19.74 12.86
CA PHE A 367 -8.31 20.55 13.81
C PHE A 367 -7.23 21.41 13.14
N ALA A 368 -6.53 20.88 12.12
CA ALA A 368 -5.50 21.61 11.40
C ALA A 368 -6.07 22.87 10.68
N ASN A 369 -7.32 22.80 10.23
CA ASN A 369 -8.02 23.91 9.53
C ASN A 369 -8.90 24.77 10.48
N ALA A 370 -8.90 24.51 11.78
CA ALA A 370 -9.69 25.26 12.75
C ALA A 370 -8.98 26.55 13.17
N ASP A 371 -9.77 27.52 13.68
CA ASP A 371 -9.29 28.82 14.19
C ASP A 371 -9.65 28.98 15.67
N PHE A 372 -8.91 28.27 16.55
CA PHE A 372 -8.97 28.43 18.01
C PHE A 372 -7.62 28.11 18.64
N GLU A 373 -7.36 28.66 19.84
CA GLU A 373 -6.10 28.47 20.54
C GLU A 373 -5.83 26.96 20.85
N GLY A 374 -4.66 26.48 20.44
CA GLY A 374 -4.25 25.09 20.66
C GLY A 374 -4.75 24.07 19.63
N HIS A 375 -5.46 24.49 18.57
CA HIS A 375 -5.98 23.57 17.54
C HIS A 375 -4.88 22.73 16.89
N MET A 376 -3.69 23.31 16.60
CA MET A 376 -2.57 22.59 16.00
C MET A 376 -2.01 21.47 16.88
N ALA A 377 -1.99 21.65 18.21
CA ALA A 377 -1.56 20.59 19.14
C ALA A 377 -2.53 19.40 19.08
N LEU A 378 -3.84 19.65 18.99
CA LEU A 378 -4.86 18.62 18.82
C LEU A 378 -4.77 17.97 17.44
N ALA A 379 -4.47 18.74 16.38
CA ALA A 379 -4.26 18.24 15.03
C ALA A 379 -3.10 17.24 14.97
N TYR A 380 -1.94 17.61 15.52
CA TYR A 380 -0.77 16.71 15.59
C TYR A 380 -1.03 15.48 16.48
N PHE A 381 -1.77 15.65 17.57
CA PHE A 381 -2.14 14.51 18.42
C PHE A 381 -3.04 13.52 17.66
N ALA A 382 -4.06 14.01 16.95
CA ALA A 382 -4.99 13.18 16.18
C ALA A 382 -4.27 12.50 15.00
N LEU A 383 -3.37 13.23 14.31
CA LEU A 383 -2.52 12.67 13.24
C LEU A 383 -1.63 11.55 13.79
N GLY A 384 -0.92 11.81 14.88
CA GLY A 384 -0.03 10.83 15.52
C GLY A 384 -0.78 9.60 16.00
N ALA A 385 -1.97 9.75 16.62
CA ALA A 385 -2.82 8.65 17.05
C ALA A 385 -3.29 7.79 15.87
N SER A 386 -3.67 8.43 14.74
CA SER A 386 -4.08 7.74 13.51
C SER A 386 -2.94 6.93 12.90
N LEU A 387 -1.75 7.50 12.82
CA LEU A 387 -0.56 6.82 12.33
C LEU A 387 -0.11 5.69 13.27
N PHE A 388 -0.20 5.88 14.58
CA PHE A 388 0.08 4.81 15.56
C PHE A 388 -0.92 3.66 15.43
N HIS A 389 -2.20 3.95 15.18
CA HIS A 389 -3.20 2.91 14.92
C HIS A 389 -2.89 2.16 13.61
N LEU A 390 -2.44 2.86 12.56
CA LEU A 390 -1.99 2.24 11.32
C LEU A 390 -0.85 1.24 11.57
N PHE A 391 0.16 1.63 12.36
CA PHE A 391 1.26 0.74 12.74
C PHE A 391 0.75 -0.54 13.44
N ASN A 392 -0.08 -0.39 14.48
CA ASN A 392 -0.62 -1.52 15.22
C ASN A 392 -1.48 -2.43 14.34
N HIS A 393 -2.33 -1.83 13.50
CA HIS A 393 -3.17 -2.54 12.54
C HIS A 393 -2.33 -3.37 11.56
N ALA A 394 -1.31 -2.77 10.98
CA ALA A 394 -0.45 -3.44 10.01
C ALA A 394 0.25 -4.66 10.61
N MET A 395 0.83 -4.53 11.82
CA MET A 395 1.47 -5.63 12.53
C MET A 395 0.48 -6.75 12.85
N ALA A 396 -0.68 -6.41 13.42
CA ALA A 396 -1.70 -7.39 13.77
C ALA A 396 -2.25 -8.12 12.55
N LYS A 397 -2.56 -7.39 11.46
CA LYS A 397 -3.10 -7.99 10.23
C LYS A 397 -2.09 -8.84 9.49
N GLY A 398 -0.82 -8.41 9.42
CA GLY A 398 0.25 -9.24 8.87
C GLY A 398 0.32 -10.60 9.56
N MET A 399 0.34 -10.62 10.89
CA MET A 399 0.34 -11.84 11.68
C MET A 399 -0.92 -12.69 11.46
N LEU A 400 -2.12 -12.07 11.51
CA LEU A 400 -3.39 -12.81 11.39
C LEU A 400 -3.56 -13.44 10.00
N PHE A 401 -3.19 -12.76 8.91
CA PHE A 401 -3.23 -13.35 7.58
C PHE A 401 -2.22 -14.48 7.39
N MET A 402 -0.99 -14.35 7.91
CA MET A 402 -0.02 -15.44 7.86
C MET A 402 -0.48 -16.64 8.70
N ALA A 403 -1.07 -16.41 9.87
CA ALA A 403 -1.65 -17.47 10.70
C ALA A 403 -2.83 -18.16 10.00
N SER A 404 -3.76 -17.39 9.39
CA SER A 404 -4.85 -17.98 8.60
C SER A 404 -4.34 -18.78 7.41
N GLY A 405 -3.26 -18.33 6.76
CA GLY A 405 -2.61 -19.07 5.69
C GLY A 405 -2.05 -20.41 6.15
N SER A 406 -1.42 -20.45 7.32
CA SER A 406 -0.95 -21.72 7.90
C SER A 406 -2.10 -22.69 8.17
N VAL A 407 -3.22 -22.21 8.72
CA VAL A 407 -4.42 -23.04 8.94
C VAL A 407 -4.97 -23.58 7.62
N ILE A 408 -5.18 -22.71 6.62
CA ILE A 408 -5.71 -23.09 5.31
C ILE A 408 -4.81 -24.14 4.64
N HIS A 409 -3.49 -23.94 4.71
CA HIS A 409 -2.50 -24.86 4.14
C HIS A 409 -2.61 -26.26 4.77
N GLU A 410 -2.64 -26.35 6.09
CA GLU A 410 -2.77 -27.64 6.80
C GLU A 410 -4.14 -28.31 6.57
N MET A 411 -5.22 -27.53 6.46
CA MET A 411 -6.54 -28.06 6.13
C MET A 411 -6.58 -28.67 4.73
N HIS A 412 -5.91 -28.05 3.74
CA HIS A 412 -5.75 -28.64 2.41
C HIS A 412 -4.97 -29.95 2.45
N HIS A 413 -3.87 -30.00 3.16
CA HIS A 413 -3.06 -31.22 3.29
C HIS A 413 -3.84 -32.34 4.01
N ALA A 414 -4.53 -32.02 5.09
CA ALA A 414 -5.33 -33.01 5.84
C ALA A 414 -6.44 -33.62 4.96
N HIS A 415 -7.16 -32.78 4.19
CA HIS A 415 -8.19 -33.26 3.27
C HIS A 415 -7.61 -34.20 2.19
N HIS A 416 -6.49 -33.80 1.58
CA HIS A 416 -5.82 -34.61 0.55
C HIS A 416 -5.36 -35.98 1.08
N HIS A 417 -4.85 -36.05 2.31
CA HIS A 417 -4.45 -37.32 2.94
C HIS A 417 -5.62 -38.23 3.27
N LEU A 418 -6.78 -37.71 3.63
CA LEU A 418 -7.95 -38.51 3.95
C LEU A 418 -8.56 -39.19 2.70
N HIS A 419 -8.58 -38.49 1.56
CA HIS A 419 -9.20 -39.01 0.33
C HIS A 419 -8.26 -39.87 -0.51
N HIS A 420 -6.95 -39.86 -0.33
CA HIS A 420 -6.04 -40.81 -1.00
C HIS A 420 -6.09 -42.26 -0.46
N HIS A 421 -6.80 -42.51 0.64
CA HIS A 421 -6.98 -43.85 1.19
C HIS A 421 -8.25 -44.58 0.72
N ASP A 422 -9.18 -43.88 0.04
CA ASP A 422 -10.49 -44.43 -0.36
C ASP A 422 -10.61 -44.67 -1.88
N ASP A 423 -9.51 -44.95 -2.60
CA ASP A 423 -9.46 -45.17 -4.06
C ASP A 423 -10.22 -46.44 -4.55
N HIS A 424 -11.30 -46.84 -3.92
CA HIS A 424 -12.06 -48.06 -4.32
C HIS A 424 -13.55 -47.88 -4.52
N ASP A 425 -14.13 -46.70 -4.49
CA ASP A 425 -15.53 -46.52 -4.84
C ASP A 425 -15.73 -45.39 -5.87
N ASP A 426 -16.18 -45.80 -7.08
CA ASP A 426 -16.46 -45.00 -8.28
C ASP A 426 -17.76 -44.16 -8.14
N ASP A 427 -17.93 -43.35 -7.10
CA ASP A 427 -18.97 -42.34 -7.05
C ASP A 427 -18.34 -40.94 -7.02
N HIS A 428 -18.32 -40.28 -8.20
CA HIS A 428 -17.94 -38.88 -8.40
C HIS A 428 -18.94 -37.93 -7.71
N HIS A 429 -19.01 -37.95 -6.38
CA HIS A 429 -19.45 -36.80 -5.61
C HIS A 429 -18.27 -35.82 -5.56
N GLU A 430 -18.36 -34.72 -6.35
CA GLU A 430 -17.50 -33.56 -6.18
C GLU A 430 -17.66 -33.09 -4.73
N ASP A 431 -16.74 -33.49 -3.87
CA ASP A 431 -16.70 -33.09 -2.48
C ASP A 431 -16.30 -31.59 -2.46
N HIS A 432 -17.28 -30.71 -2.24
CA HIS A 432 -17.09 -29.26 -2.22
C HIS A 432 -16.41 -28.80 -0.92
N PHE A 433 -15.23 -29.42 -0.61
CA PHE A 433 -14.45 -29.00 0.53
C PHE A 433 -13.77 -27.64 0.27
N ASP A 434 -14.13 -26.63 1.08
CA ASP A 434 -13.44 -25.36 1.11
C ASP A 434 -12.62 -25.22 2.39
N ALA A 435 -11.29 -25.17 2.26
CA ALA A 435 -10.35 -25.01 3.36
C ALA A 435 -10.42 -23.60 4.01
N GLN A 436 -11.13 -22.65 3.41
CA GLN A 436 -11.31 -21.30 3.95
C GLN A 436 -12.60 -21.19 4.78
N ASP A 437 -13.54 -22.14 4.64
CA ASP A 437 -14.78 -22.12 5.38
C ASP A 437 -14.57 -22.57 6.83
N MET A 438 -14.87 -21.68 7.78
CA MET A 438 -14.72 -21.93 9.22
C MET A 438 -15.66 -23.02 9.73
N SER A 439 -16.72 -23.37 9.02
CA SER A 439 -17.59 -24.51 9.39
C SER A 439 -16.87 -25.86 9.27
N ASN A 440 -15.85 -25.95 8.43
CA ASN A 440 -14.98 -27.13 8.26
C ASN A 440 -13.83 -27.18 9.30
N MET A 441 -13.66 -26.13 10.12
CA MET A 441 -12.57 -26.01 11.07
C MET A 441 -13.04 -26.35 12.49
N GLY A 442 -12.31 -27.25 13.19
CA GLY A 442 -12.62 -27.60 14.56
C GLY A 442 -11.43 -28.24 15.27
N GLY A 443 -11.33 -28.08 16.60
CA GLY A 443 -10.30 -28.72 17.42
C GLY A 443 -8.87 -28.25 17.18
N LEU A 444 -8.65 -27.15 16.46
CA LEU A 444 -7.32 -26.67 16.02
C LEU A 444 -6.37 -26.37 17.17
N ALA A 445 -6.86 -25.83 18.30
CA ALA A 445 -6.03 -25.47 19.44
C ALA A 445 -5.22 -26.64 20.05
N SER A 446 -5.65 -27.89 19.83
CA SER A 446 -4.92 -29.08 20.28
C SER A 446 -3.88 -29.57 19.27
N LYS A 447 -3.96 -29.14 18.00
CA LYS A 447 -3.12 -29.58 16.90
C LYS A 447 -2.15 -28.49 16.43
N MET A 448 -2.58 -27.24 16.54
CA MET A 448 -1.83 -26.04 16.15
C MET A 448 -1.87 -25.02 17.34
N PRO A 449 -1.06 -25.22 18.39
CA PRO A 449 -1.06 -24.39 19.59
C PRO A 449 -0.57 -22.96 19.37
#